data_df389030cb742da1dbfa2ed71b3e9d5a
#
_entry.id   df389030cb742da1dbfa2ed71b3e9d5a
#
_cell.length_a   1.000
_cell.length_b   1.000
_cell.length_c   1.000
_cell.angle_alpha   90.00
_cell.angle_beta   90.00
_cell.angle_gamma   90.00
#
_symmetry.space_group_name_H-M   'P 1'
#
loop_
_entity.id
_entity.type
_entity.pdbx_description
1 polymer ?
#
loop_
_entity_poly.entity_id
_entity_poly.type
_entity_poly.pdbx_seq_one_letter_code
_entity_poly.pdbx_strand_id
1 'polypeptide(L)'
;MFCTQDNQYFSPAVPGTREKFDEILDSPQVRWKIESIRQLRQPGAIKVWGSNSEYQKFCIKEGEKKKTGEAFKSLTDEEKLVRFATSLKESLPCLIFGAREFDELPMKKNPDRKMRRRVLEGIHLSGLFMFDVDHVDNPQEIYERTKTEDFPWEVVMSHKTSSDKGLRLVCKVRKELGNIADNQIELAKALGVKADASCIDASRISYAPMRTDVYYLNMEELLNYYDKEFDEKLSGEYRQRHTDPIDKTHSFEDPLLSSCLEGSGKKEDVRRNNSENNDENNEEKELYYRGVSYKDICEAWQASQGGAPSCGDRHRTMLQMALDLRYICDNNPESVDRVLKLCGFVQDIIRERGEEEVRSVADTACERRMYKDIPKRMQGVLESVGIRANQPFTTGRAVADA
;
A
#
# COMPACT_ATOMS: atom_id res chain seq x y z
N MET A 1 -9.87 -15.79 -17.27
CA MET A 1 -9.52 -14.58 -18.09
C MET A 1 -8.78 -13.57 -17.22
N PHE A 2 -7.77 -12.89 -17.75
CA PHE A 2 -6.96 -11.91 -17.04
C PHE A 2 -6.42 -10.88 -18.04
N CYS A 3 -5.83 -9.77 -17.55
CA CYS A 3 -5.17 -8.77 -18.38
C CYS A 3 -3.64 -8.78 -18.16
N THR A 4 -2.91 -8.30 -19.16
CA THR A 4 -1.46 -8.06 -19.10
C THR A 4 -1.15 -6.60 -19.40
N GLN A 5 -0.02 -6.12 -18.84
CA GLN A 5 0.50 -4.78 -19.05
C GLN A 5 2.04 -4.86 -19.07
N ASP A 6 2.72 -4.17 -20.00
CA ASP A 6 4.18 -4.30 -20.15
C ASP A 6 4.98 -3.75 -18.95
N ASN A 7 4.39 -2.82 -18.20
CA ASN A 7 4.94 -2.28 -16.96
C ASN A 7 3.82 -1.57 -16.17
N GLN A 8 4.11 -1.17 -14.93
CA GLN A 8 3.06 -0.59 -14.07
C GLN A 8 2.54 0.80 -14.48
N TYR A 9 3.21 1.54 -15.38
CA TYR A 9 2.92 2.96 -15.54
C TYR A 9 2.09 3.34 -16.77
N PHE A 10 2.54 3.06 -17.99
CA PHE A 10 2.01 3.73 -19.18
C PHE A 10 1.64 2.84 -20.35
N SER A 11 1.71 1.53 -20.18
CA SER A 11 1.27 0.61 -21.21
C SER A 11 -0.23 0.32 -21.10
N PRO A 12 -0.91 0.04 -22.21
CA PRO A 12 -2.30 -0.41 -22.17
C PRO A 12 -2.44 -1.72 -21.38
N ALA A 13 -3.52 -1.85 -20.62
CA ALA A 13 -3.92 -3.13 -20.06
C ALA A 13 -4.74 -3.88 -21.14
N VAL A 14 -4.22 -5.00 -21.60
CA VAL A 14 -4.85 -5.79 -22.67
C VAL A 14 -5.21 -7.20 -22.18
N PRO A 15 -6.26 -7.84 -22.74
CA PRO A 15 -6.56 -9.24 -22.43
C PRO A 15 -5.34 -10.13 -22.63
N GLY A 16 -5.08 -11.00 -21.65
CA GLY A 16 -3.97 -11.94 -21.69
C GLY A 16 -4.25 -13.12 -22.62
N THR A 17 -3.22 -13.54 -23.36
CA THR A 17 -3.24 -14.77 -24.18
C THR A 17 -2.22 -15.77 -23.66
N ARG A 18 -2.35 -17.05 -24.04
CA ARG A 18 -1.38 -18.08 -23.68
C ARG A 18 0.02 -17.72 -24.16
N GLU A 19 0.13 -17.30 -25.41
CA GLU A 19 1.42 -16.97 -26.05
C GLU A 19 2.10 -15.83 -25.30
N LYS A 20 1.34 -14.76 -24.96
CA LYS A 20 1.88 -13.61 -24.22
C LYS A 20 2.26 -13.97 -22.79
N PHE A 21 1.49 -14.84 -22.16
CA PHE A 21 1.80 -15.32 -20.81
C PHE A 21 3.09 -16.15 -20.79
N ASP A 22 3.21 -17.10 -21.72
CA ASP A 22 4.41 -17.94 -21.85
C ASP A 22 5.64 -17.10 -22.23
N GLU A 23 5.51 -16.15 -23.17
CA GLU A 23 6.57 -15.18 -23.51
C GLU A 23 7.08 -14.43 -22.26
N ILE A 24 6.17 -13.97 -21.42
CA ILE A 24 6.51 -13.23 -20.18
C ILE A 24 7.27 -14.15 -19.22
N LEU A 25 6.75 -15.34 -18.91
CA LEU A 25 7.36 -16.25 -17.93
C LEU A 25 8.73 -16.78 -18.36
N ASP A 26 8.94 -16.95 -19.67
CA ASP A 26 10.18 -17.48 -20.24
C ASP A 26 11.17 -16.39 -20.67
N SER A 27 10.79 -15.10 -20.51
CA SER A 27 11.62 -13.98 -20.92
C SER A 27 12.96 -13.96 -20.16
N PRO A 28 14.11 -14.00 -20.89
CA PRO A 28 15.41 -13.82 -20.24
C PRO A 28 15.55 -12.50 -19.51
N GLN A 29 14.88 -11.44 -19.99
CA GLN A 29 14.89 -10.13 -19.37
C GLN A 29 14.11 -10.11 -18.05
N VAL A 30 12.95 -10.78 -17.98
CA VAL A 30 12.19 -10.93 -16.73
C VAL A 30 13.03 -11.72 -15.72
N ARG A 31 13.63 -12.82 -16.12
CA ARG A 31 14.52 -13.62 -15.28
C ARG A 31 15.67 -12.78 -14.73
N TRP A 32 16.40 -12.08 -15.59
CA TRP A 32 17.51 -11.23 -15.18
C TRP A 32 17.08 -10.17 -14.15
N LYS A 33 15.94 -9.50 -14.38
CA LYS A 33 15.43 -8.48 -13.43
C LYS A 33 15.12 -9.10 -12.06
N ILE A 34 14.44 -10.25 -12.02
CA ILE A 34 14.06 -10.91 -10.78
C ILE A 34 15.30 -11.41 -10.02
N GLU A 35 16.24 -12.05 -10.69
CA GLU A 35 17.50 -12.48 -10.09
C GLU A 35 18.30 -11.29 -9.56
N SER A 36 18.35 -10.18 -10.32
CA SER A 36 18.98 -8.94 -9.90
C SER A 36 18.30 -8.33 -8.65
N ILE A 37 16.97 -8.29 -8.60
CA ILE A 37 16.21 -7.80 -7.44
C ILE A 37 16.57 -8.61 -6.18
N ARG A 38 16.69 -9.94 -6.31
CA ARG A 38 17.06 -10.81 -5.19
C ARG A 38 18.49 -10.58 -4.73
N GLN A 39 19.45 -10.45 -5.68
CA GLN A 39 20.85 -10.16 -5.36
C GLN A 39 21.02 -8.78 -4.70
N LEU A 40 20.33 -7.74 -5.20
CA LEU A 40 20.40 -6.39 -4.67
C LEU A 40 19.92 -6.27 -3.21
N ARG A 41 19.14 -7.23 -2.74
CA ARG A 41 18.63 -7.30 -1.36
C ARG A 41 19.51 -8.11 -0.42
N GLN A 42 20.59 -8.71 -0.91
CA GLN A 42 21.52 -9.47 -0.06
C GLN A 42 22.47 -8.54 0.68
N PRO A 43 22.87 -8.87 1.91
CA PRO A 43 23.90 -8.13 2.63
C PRO A 43 25.18 -8.00 1.79
N GLY A 44 25.74 -6.81 1.72
CA GLY A 44 26.98 -6.56 0.96
C GLY A 44 26.80 -6.50 -0.56
N ALA A 45 25.60 -6.40 -1.07
CA ALA A 45 25.31 -6.30 -2.52
C ALA A 45 26.10 -5.16 -3.21
N ILE A 46 26.43 -4.10 -2.50
CA ILE A 46 27.22 -2.98 -3.04
C ILE A 46 28.58 -3.42 -3.57
N LYS A 47 29.22 -4.43 -2.99
CA LYS A 47 30.50 -4.94 -3.45
C LYS A 47 30.44 -5.53 -4.86
N VAL A 48 29.27 -6.08 -5.23
CA VAL A 48 29.02 -6.67 -6.55
C VAL A 48 28.41 -5.65 -7.51
N TRP A 49 27.42 -4.90 -7.03
CA TRP A 49 26.63 -4.00 -7.88
C TRP A 49 27.23 -2.59 -8.03
N GLY A 50 28.11 -2.17 -7.13
CA GLY A 50 28.73 -0.83 -7.19
C GLY A 50 29.45 -0.52 -8.50
N SER A 51 30.04 -1.51 -9.17
CA SER A 51 30.68 -1.39 -10.50
C SER A 51 29.80 -1.85 -11.67
N ASN A 52 28.57 -2.30 -11.42
CA ASN A 52 27.67 -2.79 -12.47
C ASN A 52 27.21 -1.65 -13.38
N SER A 53 27.31 -1.82 -14.69
CA SER A 53 27.01 -0.78 -15.68
C SER A 53 25.57 -0.31 -15.66
N GLU A 54 24.59 -1.20 -15.43
CA GLU A 54 23.17 -0.84 -15.37
C GLU A 54 22.85 -0.07 -14.10
N TYR A 55 23.45 -0.45 -12.98
CA TYR A 55 23.33 0.30 -11.73
C TYR A 55 23.95 1.70 -11.86
N GLN A 56 25.13 1.82 -12.45
CA GLN A 56 25.78 3.12 -12.67
C GLN A 56 24.93 4.02 -13.58
N LYS A 57 24.41 3.50 -14.69
CA LYS A 57 23.48 4.24 -15.57
C LYS A 57 22.24 4.71 -14.82
N PHE A 58 21.67 3.84 -13.97
CA PHE A 58 20.53 4.19 -13.13
C PHE A 58 20.89 5.35 -12.18
N CYS A 59 22.02 5.28 -11.48
CA CYS A 59 22.45 6.31 -10.54
C CYS A 59 22.67 7.68 -11.23
N ILE A 60 23.27 7.69 -12.41
CA ILE A 60 23.45 8.90 -13.21
C ILE A 60 22.07 9.50 -13.57
N LYS A 61 21.19 8.69 -14.16
CA LYS A 61 19.84 9.10 -14.57
C LYS A 61 19.00 9.66 -13.43
N GLU A 62 19.03 8.98 -12.27
CA GLU A 62 18.27 9.45 -11.09
C GLU A 62 18.86 10.73 -10.52
N GLY A 63 20.20 10.84 -10.47
CA GLY A 63 20.90 12.04 -10.00
C GLY A 63 20.71 13.28 -10.86
N GLU A 64 20.37 13.11 -12.14
CA GLU A 64 20.11 14.21 -13.09
C GLU A 64 18.65 14.71 -13.08
N LYS A 65 17.73 14.01 -12.39
CA LYS A 65 16.33 14.44 -12.33
C LYS A 65 16.18 15.79 -11.63
N LYS A 66 15.57 16.77 -12.30
CA LYS A 66 15.40 18.16 -11.81
C LYS A 66 14.71 18.27 -10.43
N LYS A 67 13.78 17.37 -10.11
CA LYS A 67 12.99 17.44 -8.87
C LYS A 67 13.51 16.56 -7.74
N THR A 68 14.16 15.46 -8.06
CA THR A 68 14.52 14.41 -7.09
C THR A 68 16.00 14.06 -7.10
N GLY A 69 16.78 14.59 -8.03
CA GLY A 69 18.18 14.23 -8.22
C GLY A 69 19.07 14.56 -7.03
N GLU A 70 18.91 15.73 -6.42
CA GLU A 70 19.70 16.10 -5.23
C GLU A 70 19.36 15.20 -4.03
N ALA A 71 18.08 14.89 -3.80
CA ALA A 71 17.65 13.97 -2.76
C ALA A 71 18.19 12.54 -3.03
N PHE A 72 18.24 12.11 -4.31
CA PHE A 72 18.83 10.83 -4.66
C PHE A 72 20.35 10.79 -4.42
N LYS A 73 21.07 11.86 -4.73
CA LYS A 73 22.52 11.94 -4.50
C LYS A 73 22.89 11.84 -3.02
N SER A 74 22.03 12.34 -2.13
CA SER A 74 22.25 12.29 -0.68
C SER A 74 21.96 10.92 -0.04
N LEU A 75 21.38 9.96 -0.79
CA LEU A 75 21.14 8.61 -0.29
C LEU A 75 22.45 7.84 -0.07
N THR A 76 22.43 6.93 0.91
CA THR A 76 23.50 5.94 1.09
C THR A 76 23.56 4.98 -0.09
N ASP A 77 24.63 4.25 -0.21
CA ASP A 77 24.78 3.26 -1.29
C ASP A 77 23.74 2.13 -1.17
N GLU A 78 23.41 1.71 0.05
CA GLU A 78 22.35 0.72 0.32
C GLU A 78 20.98 1.24 -0.11
N GLU A 79 20.64 2.47 0.21
CA GLU A 79 19.38 3.10 -0.21
C GLU A 79 19.28 3.23 -1.73
N LYS A 80 20.38 3.55 -2.41
CA LYS A 80 20.45 3.59 -3.88
C LYS A 80 20.23 2.19 -4.48
N LEU A 81 20.80 1.13 -3.87
CA LEU A 81 20.54 -0.25 -4.29
C LEU A 81 19.07 -0.64 -4.14
N VAL A 82 18.44 -0.26 -3.02
CA VAL A 82 16.99 -0.48 -2.80
C VAL A 82 16.16 0.25 -3.86
N ARG A 83 16.51 1.50 -4.19
CA ARG A 83 15.85 2.26 -5.27
C ARG A 83 16.03 1.61 -6.63
N PHE A 84 17.21 1.08 -6.93
CA PHE A 84 17.45 0.36 -8.17
C PHE A 84 16.64 -0.94 -8.23
N ALA A 85 16.62 -1.75 -7.16
CA ALA A 85 15.78 -2.94 -7.08
C ALA A 85 14.29 -2.62 -7.28
N THR A 86 13.81 -1.52 -6.70
CA THR A 86 12.45 -1.02 -6.89
C THR A 86 12.20 -0.65 -8.35
N SER A 87 13.09 0.07 -9.00
CA SER A 87 12.99 0.43 -10.42
C SER A 87 12.95 -0.79 -11.34
N LEU A 88 13.76 -1.81 -11.05
CA LEU A 88 13.71 -3.09 -11.79
C LEU A 88 12.36 -3.79 -11.59
N LYS A 89 11.85 -3.84 -10.35
CA LYS A 89 10.54 -4.41 -10.05
C LYS A 89 9.41 -3.69 -10.81
N GLU A 90 9.41 -2.36 -10.78
CA GLU A 90 8.42 -1.52 -11.45
C GLU A 90 8.44 -1.62 -12.97
N SER A 91 9.56 -2.06 -13.54
CA SER A 91 9.73 -2.29 -14.97
C SER A 91 9.39 -3.74 -15.42
N LEU A 92 8.97 -4.62 -14.49
CA LEU A 92 8.50 -5.96 -14.84
C LEU A 92 7.13 -5.88 -15.52
N PRO A 93 6.83 -6.80 -16.43
CA PRO A 93 5.46 -7.01 -16.92
C PRO A 93 4.51 -7.27 -15.75
N CYS A 94 3.27 -6.84 -15.92
CA CYS A 94 2.23 -6.96 -14.91
C CYS A 94 1.11 -7.88 -15.39
N LEU A 95 0.62 -8.72 -14.49
CA LEU A 95 -0.57 -9.56 -14.66
C LEU A 95 -1.67 -8.97 -13.77
N ILE A 96 -2.90 -8.90 -14.28
CA ILE A 96 -4.05 -8.33 -13.58
C ILE A 96 -5.15 -9.39 -13.59
N PHE A 97 -5.28 -10.12 -12.49
CA PHE A 97 -6.13 -11.30 -12.43
C PHE A 97 -7.60 -10.94 -12.13
N GLY A 98 -7.86 -9.88 -11.39
CA GLY A 98 -9.23 -9.45 -11.05
C GLY A 98 -10.01 -8.85 -12.22
N ALA A 99 -9.34 -8.53 -13.33
CA ALA A 99 -9.95 -7.95 -14.51
C ALA A 99 -9.75 -8.83 -15.75
N ARG A 100 -10.83 -9.07 -16.50
CA ARG A 100 -10.78 -9.71 -17.82
C ARG A 100 -10.55 -8.70 -18.95
N GLU A 101 -10.95 -7.44 -18.75
CA GLU A 101 -10.84 -6.37 -19.70
C GLU A 101 -10.94 -5.00 -19.03
N PHE A 102 -10.46 -3.95 -19.70
CA PHE A 102 -10.68 -2.54 -19.37
C PHE A 102 -11.24 -1.79 -20.57
N ASP A 103 -12.17 -0.86 -20.33
CA ASP A 103 -12.69 0.03 -21.36
C ASP A 103 -11.61 0.98 -21.90
N GLU A 104 -11.78 1.41 -23.14
CA GLU A 104 -11.01 2.49 -23.72
C GLU A 104 -11.53 3.84 -23.20
N LEU A 105 -10.74 4.46 -22.32
CA LEU A 105 -11.07 5.75 -21.72
C LEU A 105 -10.20 6.88 -22.27
N PRO A 106 -10.73 8.11 -22.35
CA PRO A 106 -9.97 9.28 -22.77
C PRO A 106 -8.72 9.49 -21.91
N MET A 107 -7.62 9.89 -22.53
CA MET A 107 -6.41 10.25 -21.80
C MET A 107 -6.55 11.65 -21.19
N LYS A 108 -6.16 11.84 -19.91
CA LYS A 108 -6.26 13.14 -19.22
C LYS A 108 -5.57 14.31 -19.95
N LYS A 109 -4.44 14.05 -20.63
CA LYS A 109 -3.67 15.06 -21.36
C LYS A 109 -4.07 15.25 -22.82
N ASN A 110 -4.79 14.30 -23.39
CA ASN A 110 -5.30 14.34 -24.77
C ASN A 110 -6.62 13.55 -24.82
N PRO A 111 -7.76 14.21 -24.57
CA PRO A 111 -9.06 13.55 -24.50
C PRO A 111 -9.50 12.86 -25.81
N ASP A 112 -8.98 13.32 -26.96
CA ASP A 112 -9.28 12.72 -28.27
C ASP A 112 -8.62 11.34 -28.44
N ARG A 113 -7.58 11.07 -27.67
CA ARG A 113 -6.91 9.77 -27.65
C ARG A 113 -7.48 8.90 -26.55
N LYS A 114 -8.05 7.76 -26.93
CA LYS A 114 -8.52 6.73 -26.00
C LYS A 114 -7.47 5.65 -25.82
N MET A 115 -7.43 5.04 -24.63
CA MET A 115 -6.55 3.94 -24.29
C MET A 115 -7.20 3.04 -23.24
N ARG A 116 -7.00 1.74 -23.33
CA ARG A 116 -7.36 0.79 -22.25
C ARG A 116 -6.46 1.02 -21.04
N ARG A 117 -6.99 1.73 -20.08
CA ARG A 117 -6.28 2.13 -18.88
C ARG A 117 -6.67 1.21 -17.73
N ARG A 118 -5.67 0.78 -16.97
CA ARG A 118 -5.86 0.02 -15.72
C ARG A 118 -6.41 0.96 -14.63
N VAL A 119 -7.69 1.24 -14.70
CA VAL A 119 -8.44 2.07 -13.73
C VAL A 119 -9.81 1.45 -13.49
N LEU A 120 -10.33 1.60 -12.28
CA LEU A 120 -11.58 0.97 -11.88
C LEU A 120 -12.78 1.47 -12.71
N GLU A 121 -12.76 2.71 -13.19
CA GLU A 121 -13.86 3.28 -13.99
C GLU A 121 -14.22 2.46 -15.24
N GLY A 122 -13.26 1.73 -15.80
CA GLY A 122 -13.48 0.92 -17.01
C GLY A 122 -13.28 -0.58 -16.80
N ILE A 123 -13.32 -1.07 -15.55
CA ILE A 123 -13.03 -2.46 -15.26
C ILE A 123 -14.19 -3.39 -15.60
N HIS A 124 -13.87 -4.56 -16.14
CA HIS A 124 -14.74 -5.73 -16.26
C HIS A 124 -14.10 -6.87 -15.47
N LEU A 125 -14.81 -7.38 -14.45
CA LEU A 125 -14.29 -8.38 -13.54
C LEU A 125 -14.16 -9.75 -14.22
N SER A 126 -13.15 -10.52 -13.81
CA SER A 126 -12.95 -11.90 -14.28
C SER A 126 -13.66 -12.94 -13.42
N GLY A 127 -13.90 -12.64 -12.15
CA GLY A 127 -14.26 -13.61 -11.13
C GLY A 127 -13.03 -14.29 -10.50
N LEU A 128 -11.82 -13.85 -10.84
CA LEU A 128 -10.60 -14.21 -10.13
C LEU A 128 -10.19 -13.09 -9.17
N PHE A 129 -9.44 -13.43 -8.15
CA PHE A 129 -8.77 -12.45 -7.31
C PHE A 129 -7.35 -12.90 -6.97
N MET A 130 -6.50 -11.94 -6.71
CA MET A 130 -5.13 -12.16 -6.28
C MET A 130 -5.03 -11.95 -4.78
N PHE A 131 -4.44 -12.91 -4.08
CA PHE A 131 -4.12 -12.82 -2.66
C PHE A 131 -2.60 -12.76 -2.50
N ASP A 132 -2.12 -11.78 -1.75
CA ASP A 132 -0.68 -11.51 -1.55
C ASP A 132 -0.31 -11.80 -0.09
N VAL A 133 0.70 -12.62 0.13
CA VAL A 133 1.26 -12.90 1.43
C VAL A 133 2.71 -12.44 1.40
N ASP A 134 2.98 -11.34 2.07
CA ASP A 134 4.31 -10.74 2.13
C ASP A 134 5.08 -11.16 3.40
N HIS A 135 6.39 -10.97 3.35
CA HIS A 135 7.32 -11.17 4.49
C HIS A 135 7.32 -12.58 5.08
N VAL A 136 7.22 -13.60 4.24
CA VAL A 136 7.29 -15.01 4.66
C VAL A 136 8.64 -15.62 4.30
N ASP A 137 9.19 -16.41 5.22
CA ASP A 137 10.48 -17.06 5.01
C ASP A 137 10.36 -18.27 4.06
N ASN A 138 9.24 -18.97 4.12
CA ASN A 138 8.97 -20.12 3.27
C ASN A 138 7.62 -19.99 2.54
N PRO A 139 7.56 -19.29 1.37
CA PRO A 139 6.32 -19.17 0.60
C PRO A 139 5.72 -20.51 0.18
N GLN A 140 6.55 -21.53 -0.06
CA GLN A 140 6.08 -22.85 -0.45
C GLN A 140 5.28 -23.54 0.65
N GLU A 141 5.65 -23.37 1.91
CA GLU A 141 4.91 -23.95 3.04
C GLU A 141 3.46 -23.43 3.09
N ILE A 142 3.26 -22.14 2.84
CA ILE A 142 1.92 -21.57 2.78
C ILE A 142 1.14 -22.11 1.58
N TYR A 143 1.82 -22.28 0.42
CA TYR A 143 1.19 -22.91 -0.73
C TYR A 143 0.77 -24.35 -0.43
N GLU A 144 1.58 -25.15 0.31
CA GLU A 144 1.21 -26.54 0.67
C GLU A 144 -0.09 -26.58 1.50
N ARG A 145 -0.40 -25.54 2.30
CA ARG A 145 -1.67 -25.46 3.04
C ARG A 145 -2.89 -25.37 2.12
N THR A 146 -2.73 -24.89 0.88
CA THR A 146 -3.82 -24.83 -0.11
C THR A 146 -4.17 -26.18 -0.75
N LYS A 147 -3.39 -27.23 -0.47
CA LYS A 147 -3.58 -28.58 -1.06
C LYS A 147 -4.39 -29.53 -0.16
N THR A 148 -4.81 -29.04 1.00
CA THR A 148 -5.65 -29.86 1.89
C THR A 148 -7.05 -30.04 1.32
N GLU A 149 -7.70 -31.18 1.60
CA GLU A 149 -9.06 -31.48 1.10
C GLU A 149 -10.11 -30.44 1.61
N ASP A 150 -9.87 -29.88 2.77
CA ASP A 150 -10.75 -28.89 3.39
C ASP A 150 -10.49 -27.44 2.93
N PHE A 151 -9.49 -27.21 2.05
CA PHE A 151 -9.20 -25.87 1.57
C PHE A 151 -10.31 -25.38 0.64
N PRO A 152 -11.05 -24.31 1.00
CA PRO A 152 -12.32 -24.02 0.36
C PRO A 152 -12.22 -23.19 -0.93
N TRP A 153 -11.02 -22.79 -1.37
CA TRP A 153 -10.83 -22.05 -2.61
C TRP A 153 -10.17 -22.89 -3.71
N GLU A 154 -10.64 -22.70 -4.92
CA GLU A 154 -9.98 -23.23 -6.09
C GLU A 154 -8.83 -22.29 -6.50
N VAL A 155 -7.60 -22.78 -6.33
CA VAL A 155 -6.38 -22.06 -6.74
C VAL A 155 -6.18 -22.28 -8.25
N VAL A 156 -6.05 -21.18 -8.99
CA VAL A 156 -5.79 -21.18 -10.44
C VAL A 156 -4.31 -21.01 -10.73
N MET A 157 -3.61 -20.20 -9.93
CA MET A 157 -2.17 -20.00 -10.03
C MET A 157 -1.57 -19.72 -8.65
N SER A 158 -0.34 -20.18 -8.45
CA SER A 158 0.46 -19.84 -7.27
C SER A 158 1.91 -19.62 -7.66
N HIS A 159 2.53 -18.54 -7.14
CA HIS A 159 3.93 -18.25 -7.42
C HIS A 159 4.61 -17.42 -6.32
N LYS A 160 5.93 -17.51 -6.26
CA LYS A 160 6.74 -16.61 -5.43
C LYS A 160 6.71 -15.18 -5.95
N THR A 161 6.83 -14.22 -5.05
CA THR A 161 7.04 -12.82 -5.44
C THR A 161 8.47 -12.58 -5.96
N SER A 162 8.68 -11.47 -6.68
CA SER A 162 10.01 -11.11 -7.22
C SER A 162 11.09 -10.93 -6.14
N SER A 163 10.69 -10.67 -4.90
CA SER A 163 11.61 -10.53 -3.76
C SER A 163 12.00 -11.84 -3.08
N ASP A 164 11.41 -12.96 -3.48
CA ASP A 164 11.58 -14.29 -2.85
C ASP A 164 11.05 -14.40 -1.40
N LYS A 165 10.40 -13.37 -0.90
CA LYS A 165 9.89 -13.25 0.47
C LYS A 165 8.36 -13.10 0.53
N GLY A 166 7.66 -13.65 -0.44
CA GLY A 166 6.21 -13.61 -0.49
C GLY A 166 5.63 -14.64 -1.45
N LEU A 167 4.35 -14.94 -1.25
CA LEU A 167 3.54 -15.82 -2.05
C LEU A 167 2.40 -15.04 -2.68
N ARG A 168 2.08 -15.34 -3.93
CA ARG A 168 0.83 -14.94 -4.57
C ARG A 168 -0.01 -16.14 -4.90
N LEU A 169 -1.27 -16.06 -4.52
CA LEU A 169 -2.32 -16.98 -4.91
C LEU A 169 -3.30 -16.25 -5.82
N VAL A 170 -3.70 -16.90 -6.89
CA VAL A 170 -4.82 -16.49 -7.74
C VAL A 170 -5.91 -17.53 -7.56
N CYS A 171 -7.04 -17.10 -7.04
CA CYS A 171 -8.16 -17.97 -6.71
C CYS A 171 -9.43 -17.53 -7.42
N LYS A 172 -10.36 -18.46 -7.63
CA LYS A 172 -11.74 -18.13 -8.01
C LYS A 172 -12.45 -17.47 -6.82
N VAL A 173 -13.25 -16.45 -7.08
CA VAL A 173 -14.07 -15.84 -6.04
C VAL A 173 -15.13 -16.81 -5.56
N ARG A 174 -15.43 -16.75 -4.26
CA ARG A 174 -16.59 -17.39 -3.64
C ARG A 174 -17.67 -16.34 -3.47
N LYS A 175 -18.66 -16.34 -4.38
CA LYS A 175 -19.71 -15.31 -4.47
C LYS A 175 -20.55 -15.21 -3.21
N GLU A 176 -20.72 -16.32 -2.51
CA GLU A 176 -21.45 -16.39 -1.25
C GLU A 176 -20.80 -15.61 -0.11
N LEU A 177 -19.50 -15.33 -0.21
CA LEU A 177 -18.78 -14.51 0.77
C LEU A 177 -18.92 -13.01 0.49
N GLY A 178 -19.19 -12.62 -0.76
CA GLY A 178 -19.30 -11.22 -1.15
C GLY A 178 -18.31 -10.80 -2.21
N ASN A 179 -17.62 -9.66 -2.00
CA ASN A 179 -16.67 -9.09 -2.97
C ASN A 179 -15.24 -9.64 -2.78
N ILE A 180 -14.26 -9.04 -3.48
CA ILE A 180 -12.85 -9.46 -3.38
C ILE A 180 -12.30 -9.25 -1.96
N ALA A 181 -12.68 -8.17 -1.27
CA ALA A 181 -12.23 -7.91 0.08
C ALA A 181 -12.73 -8.96 1.07
N ASP A 182 -14.00 -9.35 0.97
CA ASP A 182 -14.58 -10.42 1.78
C ASP A 182 -13.87 -11.76 1.54
N ASN A 183 -13.61 -12.10 0.26
CA ASN A 183 -12.87 -13.30 -0.10
C ASN A 183 -11.44 -13.30 0.46
N GLN A 184 -10.75 -12.16 0.45
CA GLN A 184 -9.39 -12.05 0.99
C GLN A 184 -9.35 -12.23 2.50
N ILE A 185 -10.31 -11.66 3.23
CA ILE A 185 -10.40 -11.82 4.68
C ILE A 185 -10.58 -13.29 5.06
N GLU A 186 -11.53 -13.96 4.42
CA GLU A 186 -11.80 -15.37 4.71
C GLU A 186 -10.66 -16.29 4.27
N LEU A 187 -10.01 -16.00 3.13
CA LEU A 187 -8.84 -16.74 2.69
C LEU A 187 -7.65 -16.59 3.65
N ALA A 188 -7.45 -15.38 4.16
CA ALA A 188 -6.42 -15.11 5.17
C ALA A 188 -6.63 -15.94 6.44
N LYS A 189 -7.89 -16.03 6.91
CA LYS A 189 -8.29 -16.88 8.05
C LYS A 189 -8.01 -18.35 7.78
N ALA A 190 -8.41 -18.85 6.61
CA ALA A 190 -8.20 -20.24 6.24
C ALA A 190 -6.71 -20.62 6.16
N LEU A 191 -5.86 -19.70 5.75
CA LEU A 191 -4.42 -19.90 5.68
C LEU A 191 -3.68 -19.59 6.98
N GLY A 192 -4.34 -18.95 7.96
CA GLY A 192 -3.69 -18.48 9.18
C GLY A 192 -2.62 -17.42 8.92
N VAL A 193 -2.89 -16.49 7.98
CA VAL A 193 -1.97 -15.41 7.59
C VAL A 193 -2.69 -14.06 7.62
N LYS A 194 -1.94 -12.97 7.67
CA LYS A 194 -2.53 -11.63 7.59
C LYS A 194 -2.85 -11.27 6.14
N ALA A 195 -4.06 -10.77 5.88
CA ALA A 195 -4.44 -10.23 4.58
C ALA A 195 -3.82 -8.84 4.36
N ASP A 196 -3.32 -8.59 3.14
CA ASP A 196 -2.90 -7.25 2.73
C ASP A 196 -4.11 -6.44 2.24
N ALA A 197 -4.59 -5.50 3.07
CA ALA A 197 -5.69 -4.61 2.74
C ALA A 197 -5.46 -3.79 1.45
N SER A 198 -4.22 -3.62 0.99
CA SER A 198 -3.92 -2.95 -0.28
C SER A 198 -4.27 -3.78 -1.51
N CYS A 199 -4.54 -5.07 -1.37
CA CYS A 199 -4.83 -6.00 -2.45
C CYS A 199 -6.32 -6.12 -2.81
N ILE A 200 -7.22 -5.44 -2.11
CA ILE A 200 -8.67 -5.45 -2.36
C ILE A 200 -9.10 -4.83 -3.69
N ASP A 201 -8.23 -4.10 -4.34
CA ASP A 201 -8.50 -3.48 -5.64
C ASP A 201 -8.44 -4.53 -6.76
N ALA A 202 -9.56 -4.71 -7.47
CA ALA A 202 -9.64 -5.65 -8.59
C ALA A 202 -8.68 -5.32 -9.76
N SER A 203 -8.21 -4.07 -9.86
CA SER A 203 -7.20 -3.65 -10.83
C SER A 203 -5.75 -3.85 -10.32
N ARG A 204 -5.57 -4.47 -9.15
CA ARG A 204 -4.25 -4.74 -8.56
C ARG A 204 -3.37 -5.54 -9.49
N ILE A 205 -2.11 -5.12 -9.64
CA ILE A 205 -1.13 -5.82 -10.45
C ILE A 205 -0.39 -6.87 -9.64
N SER A 206 -0.10 -7.99 -10.30
CA SER A 206 0.96 -8.91 -9.94
C SER A 206 2.13 -8.68 -10.88
N TYR A 207 3.30 -8.36 -10.35
CA TYR A 207 4.50 -8.41 -11.18
C TYR A 207 4.74 -9.85 -11.62
N ALA A 208 5.02 -10.03 -12.91
CA ALA A 208 5.21 -11.35 -13.49
C ALA A 208 6.34 -12.12 -12.78
N PRO A 209 6.14 -13.38 -12.42
CA PRO A 209 7.21 -14.25 -11.95
C PRO A 209 8.05 -14.75 -13.12
N MET A 210 9.21 -15.35 -12.85
CA MET A 210 9.84 -16.27 -13.79
C MET A 210 9.21 -17.67 -13.66
N ARG A 211 9.30 -18.50 -14.72
CA ARG A 211 8.65 -19.81 -14.75
C ARG A 211 9.03 -20.71 -13.57
N THR A 212 10.27 -20.64 -13.13
CA THR A 212 10.77 -21.43 -11.98
C THR A 212 10.20 -20.99 -10.62
N ASP A 213 9.55 -19.85 -10.55
CA ASP A 213 8.88 -19.36 -9.34
C ASP A 213 7.42 -19.80 -9.23
N VAL A 214 6.88 -20.40 -10.29
CA VAL A 214 5.49 -20.86 -10.33
C VAL A 214 5.38 -22.22 -9.64
N TYR A 215 4.63 -22.28 -8.56
CA TYR A 215 4.34 -23.52 -7.84
C TYR A 215 3.19 -24.31 -8.45
N TYR A 216 2.20 -23.61 -8.97
CA TYR A 216 1.02 -24.17 -9.59
C TYR A 216 0.45 -23.25 -10.67
N LEU A 217 -0.08 -23.85 -11.72
CA LEU A 217 -0.73 -23.14 -12.81
C LEU A 217 -1.74 -24.05 -13.52
N ASN A 218 -3.01 -23.70 -13.42
CA ASN A 218 -4.04 -24.22 -14.31
C ASN A 218 -4.26 -23.22 -15.44
N MET A 219 -3.56 -23.42 -16.55
CA MET A 219 -3.56 -22.52 -17.69
C MET A 219 -4.95 -22.42 -18.34
N GLU A 220 -5.70 -23.52 -18.37
CA GLU A 220 -7.03 -23.55 -18.97
C GLU A 220 -7.99 -22.66 -18.19
N GLU A 221 -8.02 -22.83 -16.88
CA GLU A 221 -8.82 -21.98 -15.98
C GLU A 221 -8.37 -20.52 -16.05
N LEU A 222 -7.08 -20.27 -16.02
CA LEU A 222 -6.56 -18.89 -16.07
C LEU A 222 -7.04 -18.15 -17.33
N LEU A 223 -7.10 -18.83 -18.47
CA LEU A 223 -7.46 -18.22 -19.76
C LEU A 223 -8.98 -18.17 -19.99
N ASN A 224 -9.71 -19.16 -19.52
CA ASN A 224 -11.11 -19.37 -19.91
C ASN A 224 -12.11 -19.05 -18.79
N TYR A 225 -11.68 -19.09 -17.52
CA TYR A 225 -12.59 -18.83 -16.41
C TYR A 225 -13.11 -17.41 -16.45
N TYR A 226 -14.44 -17.28 -16.32
CA TYR A 226 -15.16 -16.03 -16.23
C TYR A 226 -16.43 -16.25 -15.41
N ASP A 227 -16.60 -15.49 -14.33
CA ASP A 227 -17.81 -15.46 -13.55
C ASP A 227 -18.69 -14.28 -13.98
N LYS A 228 -19.63 -14.56 -14.88
CA LYS A 228 -20.54 -13.55 -15.42
C LYS A 228 -21.42 -12.92 -14.33
N GLU A 229 -21.93 -13.71 -13.39
CA GLU A 229 -22.79 -13.23 -12.33
C GLU A 229 -22.04 -12.28 -11.38
N PHE A 230 -20.80 -12.64 -11.04
CA PHE A 230 -19.93 -11.78 -10.24
C PHE A 230 -19.63 -10.45 -10.95
N ASP A 231 -19.31 -10.49 -12.24
CA ASP A 231 -19.06 -9.30 -13.06
C ASP A 231 -20.30 -8.40 -13.11
N GLU A 232 -21.47 -8.93 -13.50
CA GLU A 232 -22.71 -8.18 -13.61
C GLU A 232 -23.13 -7.53 -12.28
N LYS A 233 -22.95 -8.25 -11.17
CA LYS A 233 -23.34 -7.78 -9.83
C LYS A 233 -22.39 -6.73 -9.27
N LEU A 234 -21.08 -6.89 -9.41
CA LEU A 234 -20.09 -6.10 -8.66
C LEU A 234 -19.28 -5.12 -9.49
N SER A 235 -19.20 -5.25 -10.83
CA SER A 235 -18.43 -4.30 -11.64
C SER A 235 -18.89 -2.86 -11.47
N GLY A 236 -20.17 -2.63 -11.26
CA GLY A 236 -20.73 -1.30 -10.99
C GLY A 236 -20.16 -0.68 -9.70
N GLU A 237 -20.06 -1.46 -8.65
CA GLU A 237 -19.49 -1.04 -7.36
C GLU A 237 -17.99 -0.73 -7.50
N TYR A 238 -17.23 -1.62 -8.13
CA TYR A 238 -15.80 -1.40 -8.38
C TYR A 238 -15.55 -0.16 -9.26
N ARG A 239 -16.36 0.08 -10.26
CA ARG A 239 -16.30 1.30 -11.09
C ARG A 239 -16.53 2.58 -10.29
N GLN A 240 -17.33 2.49 -9.23
CA GLN A 240 -17.54 3.57 -8.26
C GLN A 240 -16.50 3.59 -7.13
N ARG A 241 -15.49 2.69 -7.18
CA ARG A 241 -14.45 2.51 -6.16
C ARG A 241 -14.95 1.99 -4.81
N HIS A 242 -16.03 1.23 -4.79
CA HIS A 242 -16.50 0.53 -3.60
C HIS A 242 -15.76 -0.81 -3.48
N THR A 243 -14.65 -0.79 -2.77
CA THR A 243 -13.78 -1.96 -2.57
C THR A 243 -13.77 -2.47 -1.13
N ASP A 244 -14.49 -1.82 -0.24
CA ASP A 244 -14.58 -2.22 1.16
C ASP A 244 -15.33 -3.55 1.30
N PRO A 245 -15.07 -4.35 2.37
CA PRO A 245 -15.83 -5.55 2.65
C PRO A 245 -17.33 -5.26 2.73
N ILE A 246 -18.15 -6.13 2.13
CA ILE A 246 -19.63 -6.03 2.20
C ILE A 246 -20.07 -6.35 3.61
N ASP A 247 -19.50 -7.39 4.21
CA ASP A 247 -19.71 -7.73 5.62
C ASP A 247 -18.71 -6.96 6.49
N LYS A 248 -19.17 -5.87 7.09
CA LYS A 248 -18.37 -5.04 7.99
C LYS A 248 -18.09 -5.67 9.36
N THR A 249 -18.63 -6.86 9.65
CA THR A 249 -18.32 -7.59 10.88
C THR A 249 -16.93 -8.23 10.84
N HIS A 250 -16.37 -8.41 9.63
CA HIS A 250 -15.05 -8.92 9.41
C HIS A 250 -14.12 -7.78 8.94
N SER A 251 -13.04 -7.55 9.67
CA SER A 251 -11.99 -6.60 9.29
C SER A 251 -10.72 -7.35 8.89
N PHE A 252 -9.83 -6.71 8.13
CA PHE A 252 -8.49 -7.23 7.82
C PHE A 252 -7.62 -7.42 9.07
N GLU A 253 -8.10 -6.97 10.23
CA GLU A 253 -7.45 -7.03 11.55
C GLU A 253 -8.30 -7.81 12.56
N ASP A 254 -8.72 -9.03 12.20
CA ASP A 254 -9.39 -9.88 13.15
C ASP A 254 -8.39 -10.32 14.26
N PRO A 255 -8.69 -10.08 15.56
CA PRO A 255 -7.82 -10.46 16.67
C PRO A 255 -7.50 -11.96 16.72
N LEU A 256 -8.33 -12.82 16.13
CA LEU A 256 -8.08 -14.24 15.99
C LEU A 256 -6.90 -14.56 15.06
N LEU A 257 -6.57 -13.69 14.10
CA LEU A 257 -5.40 -13.83 13.23
C LEU A 257 -4.10 -13.45 13.94
N SER A 258 -4.15 -12.51 14.89
CA SER A 258 -2.99 -12.12 15.70
C SER A 258 -2.53 -13.25 16.63
N SER A 259 -3.45 -14.03 17.16
CA SER A 259 -3.12 -15.14 18.09
C SER A 259 -2.46 -16.35 17.40
N CYS A 260 -2.64 -16.52 16.09
CA CYS A 260 -2.02 -17.61 15.32
C CYS A 260 -0.55 -17.35 14.99
N LEU A 261 -0.08 -16.09 15.04
CA LEU A 261 1.31 -15.71 14.74
C LEU A 261 2.23 -15.77 15.97
N GLU A 262 1.69 -15.82 17.21
CA GLU A 262 2.48 -15.93 18.45
C GLU A 262 2.94 -17.36 18.80
N GLY A 263 2.60 -18.35 17.96
CA GLY A 263 2.86 -19.79 18.20
C GLY A 263 4.24 -20.32 17.83
N SER A 264 5.14 -19.55 17.22
CA SER A 264 6.47 -20.05 16.84
C SER A 264 7.60 -19.11 17.26
N GLY A 265 7.99 -19.15 18.51
CA GLY A 265 9.19 -18.44 18.96
C GLY A 265 9.28 -18.20 20.45
N LYS A 266 9.25 -19.30 21.25
CA LYS A 266 9.69 -19.20 22.64
C LYS A 266 11.17 -18.81 22.69
N LYS A 267 11.46 -17.62 23.22
CA LYS A 267 12.60 -17.43 24.14
C LYS A 267 12.09 -16.79 25.40
N GLU A 268 12.12 -17.61 26.44
CA GLU A 268 12.01 -17.16 27.81
C GLU A 268 13.15 -16.17 28.12
N ASP A 269 12.79 -15.03 28.69
CA ASP A 269 13.59 -14.53 29.78
C ASP A 269 12.74 -13.79 30.81
N VAL A 270 12.91 -14.24 32.01
CA VAL A 270 12.22 -13.95 33.25
C VAL A 270 12.82 -12.66 33.85
N ARG A 271 11.97 -11.78 34.37
CA ARG A 271 12.02 -11.14 35.69
C ARG A 271 11.32 -9.80 35.76
N ARG A 272 10.26 -9.87 36.49
CA ARG A 272 9.95 -9.42 37.88
C ARG A 272 9.64 -7.93 38.08
N ASN A 273 8.39 -7.78 38.51
CA ASN A 273 7.90 -6.95 39.65
C ASN A 273 8.24 -5.46 39.69
N ASN A 274 7.26 -4.57 39.67
CA ASN A 274 6.48 -4.25 40.86
C ASN A 274 5.35 -3.28 40.52
N SER A 275 4.26 -3.55 41.20
CA SER A 275 3.16 -2.69 41.52
C SER A 275 3.53 -1.23 41.83
N GLU A 276 2.70 -0.31 41.37
CA GLU A 276 1.93 0.55 42.29
C GLU A 276 0.94 1.40 41.52
N ASN A 277 -0.26 1.44 42.06
CA ASN A 277 -1.38 2.26 41.67
C ASN A 277 -1.01 3.72 41.59
N ASN A 278 -1.46 4.39 40.54
CA ASN A 278 -1.92 5.77 40.67
C ASN A 278 -3.01 6.00 39.61
N ASP A 279 -4.24 6.01 40.10
CA ASP A 279 -5.35 6.71 39.47
C ASP A 279 -4.97 8.20 39.40
N GLU A 280 -4.65 8.68 38.22
CA GLU A 280 -4.67 10.11 37.93
C GLU A 280 -5.54 10.33 36.69
N ASN A 281 -6.64 11.03 36.93
CA ASN A 281 -7.48 11.68 35.96
C ASN A 281 -6.61 12.35 34.88
N ASN A 282 -6.54 11.76 33.72
CA ASN A 282 -5.97 12.37 32.54
C ASN A 282 -7.08 13.17 31.86
N GLU A 283 -7.35 14.38 32.37
CA GLU A 283 -8.04 15.43 31.61
C GLU A 283 -7.14 15.69 30.39
N GLU A 284 -7.61 15.28 29.20
CA GLU A 284 -7.00 15.65 27.92
C GLU A 284 -6.92 17.19 27.88
N LYS A 285 -5.74 17.76 28.12
CA LYS A 285 -5.49 19.19 27.87
C LYS A 285 -5.72 19.43 26.39
N GLU A 286 -6.82 20.08 26.07
CA GLU A 286 -7.09 20.55 24.71
C GLU A 286 -5.89 21.36 24.20
N LEU A 287 -5.40 20.98 23.02
CA LEU A 287 -4.27 21.61 22.36
C LEU A 287 -4.78 22.76 21.47
N TYR A 288 -4.20 23.96 21.59
CA TYR A 288 -4.62 25.14 20.85
C TYR A 288 -3.50 25.73 20.00
N TYR A 289 -3.86 26.22 18.81
CA TYR A 289 -2.99 27.03 17.96
C TYR A 289 -3.65 28.40 17.77
N ARG A 290 -3.03 29.46 18.29
CA ARG A 290 -3.54 30.86 18.25
C ARG A 290 -4.99 31.00 18.71
N GLY A 291 -5.37 30.27 19.76
CA GLY A 291 -6.70 30.33 20.36
C GLY A 291 -7.77 29.48 19.66
N VAL A 292 -7.42 28.71 18.64
CA VAL A 292 -8.30 27.72 17.97
C VAL A 292 -7.82 26.35 18.34
N SER A 293 -8.75 25.43 18.68
CA SER A 293 -8.36 24.07 19.03
C SER A 293 -7.76 23.34 17.81
N TYR A 294 -6.73 22.51 18.03
CA TYR A 294 -6.18 21.70 16.93
C TYR A 294 -7.21 20.74 16.37
N LYS A 295 -8.20 20.33 17.16
CA LYS A 295 -9.31 19.49 16.69
C LYS A 295 -10.12 20.22 15.61
N ASP A 296 -10.50 21.48 15.84
CA ASP A 296 -11.24 22.30 14.87
C ASP A 296 -10.42 22.50 13.58
N ILE A 297 -9.10 22.71 13.73
CA ILE A 297 -8.19 22.85 12.58
C ILE A 297 -8.14 21.54 11.77
N CYS A 298 -8.09 20.39 12.43
CA CYS A 298 -8.10 19.08 11.77
C CYS A 298 -9.43 18.81 11.06
N GLU A 299 -10.54 19.15 11.68
CA GLU A 299 -11.88 19.01 11.07
C GLU A 299 -12.03 19.92 9.84
N ALA A 300 -11.58 21.18 9.94
CA ALA A 300 -11.57 22.10 8.81
C ALA A 300 -10.64 21.63 7.68
N TRP A 301 -9.49 21.04 8.02
CA TRP A 301 -8.59 20.44 7.03
C TRP A 301 -9.28 19.27 6.32
N GLN A 302 -9.92 18.37 7.04
CA GLN A 302 -10.68 17.26 6.44
C GLN A 302 -11.80 17.77 5.53
N ALA A 303 -12.58 18.73 5.99
CA ALA A 303 -13.65 19.35 5.19
C ALA A 303 -13.10 19.94 3.87
N SER A 304 -11.93 20.57 3.91
CA SER A 304 -11.25 21.11 2.71
C SER A 304 -10.83 20.03 1.69
N GLN A 305 -10.71 18.78 2.13
CA GLN A 305 -10.39 17.63 1.27
C GLN A 305 -11.63 16.84 0.80
N GLY A 306 -12.83 17.32 1.12
CA GLY A 306 -14.07 16.64 0.75
C GLY A 306 -14.61 15.70 1.83
N GLY A 307 -14.09 15.78 3.06
CA GLY A 307 -14.52 15.01 4.22
C GLY A 307 -13.53 13.92 4.65
N ALA A 308 -14.02 12.95 5.42
CA ALA A 308 -13.18 11.85 5.89
C ALA A 308 -12.69 10.98 4.72
N PRO A 309 -11.40 10.56 4.73
CA PRO A 309 -10.85 9.76 3.65
C PRO A 309 -11.48 8.37 3.60
N SER A 310 -11.56 7.80 2.39
CA SER A 310 -11.88 6.39 2.21
C SER A 310 -10.82 5.50 2.86
N CYS A 311 -11.16 4.25 3.20
CA CYS A 311 -10.27 3.31 3.87
C CYS A 311 -8.91 3.16 3.14
N GLY A 312 -8.92 3.11 1.81
CA GLY A 312 -7.69 2.98 0.99
C GLY A 312 -6.82 4.25 0.92
N ASP A 313 -7.38 5.42 1.23
CA ASP A 313 -6.68 6.71 1.16
C ASP A 313 -6.22 7.22 2.53
N ARG A 314 -6.60 6.58 3.64
CA ARG A 314 -6.35 7.07 5.00
C ARG A 314 -4.88 7.35 5.29
N HIS A 315 -3.99 6.42 4.96
CA HIS A 315 -2.54 6.59 5.19
C HIS A 315 -1.97 7.75 4.37
N ARG A 316 -2.35 7.84 3.09
CA ARG A 316 -1.95 8.95 2.21
C ARG A 316 -2.47 10.28 2.72
N THR A 317 -3.72 10.32 3.17
CA THR A 317 -4.36 11.52 3.72
C THR A 317 -3.70 11.91 5.03
N MET A 318 -3.40 10.98 5.93
CA MET A 318 -2.67 11.21 7.17
C MET A 318 -1.27 11.81 6.91
N LEU A 319 -0.50 11.25 5.97
CA LEU A 319 0.79 11.82 5.59
C LEU A 319 0.64 13.24 5.02
N GLN A 320 -0.38 13.48 4.20
CA GLN A 320 -0.62 14.80 3.62
C GLN A 320 -1.02 15.82 4.70
N MET A 321 -1.84 15.39 5.67
CA MET A 321 -2.21 16.20 6.85
C MET A 321 -0.99 16.48 7.72
N ALA A 322 -0.15 15.49 8.00
CA ALA A 322 1.09 15.65 8.76
C ALA A 322 2.03 16.69 8.11
N LEU A 323 2.17 16.63 6.77
CA LEU A 323 2.97 17.59 6.00
C LEU A 323 2.45 19.02 6.07
N ASP A 324 1.17 19.23 6.32
CA ASP A 324 0.58 20.54 6.51
C ASP A 324 0.63 20.98 7.98
N LEU A 325 0.30 20.08 8.92
CA LEU A 325 0.30 20.35 10.36
C LEU A 325 1.69 20.72 10.89
N ARG A 326 2.76 20.16 10.35
CA ARG A 326 4.13 20.48 10.81
C ARG A 326 4.46 21.97 10.77
N TYR A 327 3.80 22.77 9.91
CA TYR A 327 3.98 24.21 9.82
C TYR A 327 3.40 24.97 11.02
N ILE A 328 2.46 24.38 11.72
CA ILE A 328 1.83 24.95 12.92
C ILE A 328 2.19 24.18 14.21
N CYS A 329 2.95 23.10 14.06
CA CYS A 329 3.49 22.29 15.15
C CYS A 329 5.02 22.43 15.27
N ASP A 330 5.59 23.56 14.83
CA ASP A 330 7.02 23.90 14.91
C ASP A 330 7.95 22.82 14.30
N ASN A 331 7.47 22.08 13.30
CA ASN A 331 8.15 20.92 12.70
C ASN A 331 8.61 19.88 13.75
N ASN A 332 7.86 19.76 14.84
CA ASN A 332 8.14 18.82 15.92
C ASN A 332 7.31 17.54 15.71
N PRO A 333 7.95 16.37 15.52
CA PRO A 333 7.23 15.12 15.26
C PRO A 333 6.28 14.72 16.39
N GLU A 334 6.65 14.95 17.65
CA GLU A 334 5.79 14.62 18.80
C GLU A 334 4.52 15.47 18.84
N SER A 335 4.64 16.75 18.47
CA SER A 335 3.50 17.66 18.37
C SER A 335 2.60 17.26 17.20
N VAL A 336 3.17 16.90 16.04
CA VAL A 336 2.42 16.42 14.88
C VAL A 336 1.70 15.11 15.20
N ASP A 337 2.36 14.14 15.84
CA ASP A 337 1.77 12.88 16.28
C ASP A 337 0.57 13.10 17.19
N ARG A 338 0.71 13.95 18.22
CA ARG A 338 -0.39 14.28 19.13
C ARG A 338 -1.58 14.91 18.41
N VAL A 339 -1.33 15.84 17.49
CA VAL A 339 -2.41 16.54 16.76
C VAL A 339 -3.09 15.59 15.78
N LEU A 340 -2.35 14.72 15.09
CA LEU A 340 -2.93 13.70 14.21
C LEU A 340 -3.89 12.78 14.96
N LYS A 341 -3.56 12.41 16.20
CA LYS A 341 -4.38 11.55 17.06
C LYS A 341 -5.73 12.18 17.45
N LEU A 342 -5.94 13.49 17.26
CA LEU A 342 -7.24 14.14 17.44
C LEU A 342 -8.23 13.85 16.30
N CYS A 343 -7.76 13.33 15.17
CA CYS A 343 -8.57 13.07 13.98
C CYS A 343 -9.25 11.71 14.04
N GLY A 344 -10.55 11.63 13.81
CA GLY A 344 -11.31 10.38 13.88
C GLY A 344 -10.77 9.29 12.97
N PHE A 345 -10.45 9.60 11.70
CA PHE A 345 -9.90 8.61 10.77
C PHE A 345 -8.48 8.14 11.14
N VAL A 346 -7.72 8.95 11.89
CA VAL A 346 -6.41 8.56 12.43
C VAL A 346 -6.59 7.63 13.61
N GLN A 347 -7.62 7.84 14.44
CA GLN A 347 -7.99 6.88 15.49
C GLN A 347 -8.39 5.52 14.90
N ASP A 348 -8.99 5.51 13.71
CA ASP A 348 -9.23 4.27 12.98
C ASP A 348 -7.91 3.60 12.57
N ILE A 349 -6.93 4.36 12.07
CA ILE A 349 -5.59 3.85 11.74
C ILE A 349 -4.87 3.32 12.99
N ILE A 350 -4.98 4.02 14.13
CA ILE A 350 -4.38 3.57 15.41
C ILE A 350 -4.98 2.24 15.83
N ARG A 351 -6.29 2.09 15.75
CA ARG A 351 -6.97 0.83 16.02
C ARG A 351 -6.56 -0.30 15.06
N GLU A 352 -6.29 0.07 13.81
CA GLU A 352 -5.94 -0.85 12.73
C GLU A 352 -4.46 -1.24 12.72
N ARG A 353 -3.54 -0.33 13.05
CA ARG A 353 -2.10 -0.50 12.81
C ARG A 353 -1.21 -0.13 14.00
N GLY A 354 -1.81 0.31 15.09
CA GLY A 354 -1.10 0.78 16.27
C GLY A 354 -0.62 2.23 16.16
N GLU A 355 -0.23 2.79 17.30
CA GLU A 355 0.24 4.19 17.40
C GLU A 355 1.57 4.44 16.69
N GLU A 356 2.39 3.42 16.54
CA GLU A 356 3.69 3.53 15.87
C GLU A 356 3.58 3.94 14.40
N GLU A 357 2.46 3.59 13.73
CA GLU A 357 2.19 4.02 12.37
C GLU A 357 2.03 5.54 12.28
N VAL A 358 1.29 6.15 13.23
CA VAL A 358 1.09 7.60 13.29
C VAL A 358 2.41 8.30 13.60
N ARG A 359 3.18 7.76 14.56
CA ARG A 359 4.51 8.24 14.91
C ARG A 359 5.44 8.25 13.70
N SER A 360 5.51 7.13 12.98
CA SER A 360 6.34 6.98 11.77
C SER A 360 5.95 7.99 10.68
N VAL A 361 4.65 8.29 10.52
CA VAL A 361 4.18 9.30 9.58
C VAL A 361 4.55 10.71 10.02
N ALA A 362 4.46 11.02 11.30
CA ALA A 362 4.87 12.31 11.86
C ALA A 362 6.38 12.54 11.67
N ASP A 363 7.21 11.55 12.00
CA ASP A 363 8.65 11.57 11.78
C ASP A 363 8.97 11.80 10.28
N THR A 364 8.39 11.00 9.39
CA THR A 364 8.56 11.11 7.93
C THR A 364 8.15 12.49 7.42
N ALA A 365 7.09 13.08 7.94
CA ALA A 365 6.65 14.41 7.53
C ALA A 365 7.62 15.50 7.99
N CYS A 366 8.15 15.41 9.21
CA CYS A 366 9.06 16.40 9.79
C CYS A 366 10.50 16.31 9.25
N GLU A 367 10.94 15.13 8.81
CA GLU A 367 12.23 14.94 8.14
C GLU A 367 12.28 15.52 6.73
N ARG A 368 11.12 15.67 6.07
CA ARG A 368 11.08 16.23 4.72
C ARG A 368 11.41 17.72 4.76
N ARG A 369 12.13 18.20 3.71
CA ARG A 369 12.46 19.61 3.56
C ARG A 369 11.22 20.49 3.73
N MET A 370 11.27 21.41 4.69
CA MET A 370 10.24 22.40 4.94
C MET A 370 10.49 23.66 4.10
N TYR A 371 9.45 24.20 3.47
CA TYR A 371 9.51 25.48 2.79
C TYR A 371 9.26 26.60 3.80
N LYS A 372 9.72 27.82 3.48
CA LYS A 372 9.60 28.96 4.41
C LYS A 372 8.14 29.39 4.67
N ASP A 373 7.27 29.18 3.68
CA ASP A 373 5.87 29.65 3.74
C ASP A 373 4.92 28.48 4.00
N ILE A 374 3.87 28.73 4.80
CA ILE A 374 2.79 27.77 5.02
C ILE A 374 2.15 27.45 3.66
N PRO A 375 1.89 26.17 3.31
CA PRO A 375 1.25 25.80 2.07
C PRO A 375 -0.12 26.49 1.88
N LYS A 376 -0.45 26.93 0.67
CA LYS A 376 -1.72 27.62 0.35
C LYS A 376 -2.95 26.89 0.87
N ARG A 377 -2.94 25.56 0.80
CA ARG A 377 -4.00 24.73 1.36
C ARG A 377 -4.16 24.95 2.85
N MET A 378 -3.08 24.87 3.61
CA MET A 378 -3.10 25.08 5.05
C MET A 378 -3.45 26.54 5.43
N GLN A 379 -3.03 27.51 4.61
CA GLN A 379 -3.47 28.90 4.77
C GLN A 379 -5.00 29.03 4.69
N GLY A 380 -5.63 28.41 3.67
CA GLY A 380 -7.08 28.39 3.52
C GLY A 380 -7.81 27.70 4.67
N VAL A 381 -7.24 26.63 5.23
CA VAL A 381 -7.77 25.95 6.42
C VAL A 381 -7.71 26.89 7.63
N LEU A 382 -6.59 27.54 7.89
CA LEU A 382 -6.42 28.47 8.99
C LEU A 382 -7.38 29.67 8.87
N GLU A 383 -7.56 30.21 7.67
CA GLU A 383 -8.51 31.29 7.40
C GLU A 383 -9.95 30.87 7.67
N SER A 384 -10.33 29.64 7.32
CA SER A 384 -11.69 29.10 7.54
C SER A 384 -12.04 28.96 9.02
N VAL A 385 -11.05 28.79 9.90
CA VAL A 385 -11.22 28.75 11.35
C VAL A 385 -10.91 30.08 12.05
N GLY A 386 -10.80 31.17 11.27
CA GLY A 386 -10.65 32.54 11.80
C GLY A 386 -9.19 32.97 12.08
N ILE A 387 -8.19 32.19 11.70
CA ILE A 387 -6.77 32.55 11.86
C ILE A 387 -6.27 33.24 10.58
N ARG A 388 -5.93 34.54 10.65
CA ARG A 388 -5.38 35.28 9.51
C ARG A 388 -3.93 34.87 9.22
N ALA A 389 -3.67 34.42 8.00
CA ALA A 389 -2.36 33.90 7.56
C ALA A 389 -1.23 34.95 7.50
N ASN A 390 -1.55 36.24 7.48
CA ASN A 390 -0.60 37.33 7.24
C ASN A 390 -0.02 38.01 8.51
N GLN A 391 -0.05 37.36 9.68
CA GLN A 391 0.72 37.83 10.81
C GLN A 391 2.15 37.27 10.79
N PRO A 392 3.21 38.07 10.99
CA PRO A 392 4.58 37.57 10.96
C PRO A 392 4.78 36.47 12.01
N PHE A 393 5.57 35.48 11.66
CA PHE A 393 5.98 34.37 12.51
C PHE A 393 6.63 34.91 13.78
N THR A 394 5.89 34.97 14.84
CA THR A 394 6.46 34.98 16.19
C THR A 394 6.45 33.53 16.63
N THR A 395 7.62 32.93 16.86
CA THR A 395 7.80 31.63 17.44
C THR A 395 6.94 31.52 18.70
N GLY A 396 5.74 30.92 18.54
CA GLY A 396 4.84 30.68 19.67
C GLY A 396 5.31 29.47 20.43
N ARG A 397 5.98 29.67 21.55
CA ARG A 397 6.08 28.63 22.58
C ARG A 397 4.66 28.14 22.88
N ALA A 398 4.48 26.82 22.86
CA ALA A 398 3.31 26.22 23.49
C ALA A 398 3.24 26.73 24.93
N VAL A 399 2.28 27.64 25.22
CA VAL A 399 2.05 28.07 26.57
C VAL A 399 1.31 26.95 27.26
N ALA A 400 2.06 26.14 27.99
CA ALA A 400 1.56 25.45 29.16
C ALA A 400 1.58 26.49 30.27
N ASP A 401 0.44 27.15 30.53
CA ASP A 401 0.24 27.83 31.79
C ASP A 401 -1.23 28.22 31.97
N ALA A 402 -1.70 27.83 33.12
CA ALA A 402 -2.76 28.15 34.03
C ALA A 402 -3.90 27.16 34.15
#